data_83c0af722dfa20da788dee70c0e8d4e1
#
_entry.id   83c0af722dfa20da788dee70c0e8d4e1
#
_cell.length_a   1.000
_cell.length_b   1.000
_cell.length_c   1.000
_cell.angle_alpha   90.00
_cell.angle_beta   90.00
_cell.angle_gamma   90.00
#
_symmetry.space_group_name_H-M   'P 1'
#
loop_
_entity.id
_entity.type
_entity.pdbx_description
1 polymer ?
#
loop_
_entity_poly.entity_id
_entity_poly.type
_entity_poly.pdbx_seq_one_letter_code
_entity_poly.pdbx_strand_id
1 'polypeptide(L)'
;FASQRLYCVVLGRVVIYTQGHSGSRTILEYLHRGKYFGIISLLTNEPHSVTAEAMNDCFILVIKQNDFEFVLKRLPGLAIDLSRTLSRRLKRKDIHQKTIFESTVISVFSSYAQAGKTVYALNLALSLKKETRKSVIILDIAPSDKIHSLPVKLEIGAIKLFGLSGTGGDNPQLIREFILNSGFGIDLACFHYNSEDASCVKRLVAILSPLVNDYHYIILDMPALMDRTIFSILNQSDSIQILTSPDAIDLKRTSCLIGRLKSEFNFQEDKIKVIINEYKFSKLTHDEQIGILNRNVFATLPKIDFTSVDRLILDQPDCEYAKAVR
;
A
#
# COMPACT_ATOMS: atom_id res chain seq x y z
N PHE A 1 32.43 1.11 7.05
CA PHE A 1 32.26 0.26 8.25
C PHE A 1 32.14 -1.17 7.79
N ALA A 2 33.00 -2.08 8.28
CA ALA A 2 32.83 -3.51 8.09
C ALA A 2 31.52 -3.91 8.81
N SER A 3 30.55 -4.41 8.07
CA SER A 3 29.27 -4.78 8.64
C SER A 3 29.21 -6.29 8.81
N GLN A 4 29.30 -6.72 10.05
CA GLN A 4 29.15 -8.12 10.45
C GLN A 4 27.73 -8.42 10.91
N ARG A 5 26.73 -7.97 10.11
CA ARG A 5 25.32 -8.09 10.48
C ARG A 5 24.46 -8.48 9.29
N LEU A 6 23.51 -9.36 9.55
CA LEU A 6 22.38 -9.67 8.66
C LEU A 6 21.16 -8.90 9.15
N TYR A 7 20.40 -8.34 8.23
CA TYR A 7 19.20 -7.56 8.50
C TYR A 7 18.00 -8.27 7.86
N CYS A 8 17.00 -8.62 8.65
CA CYS A 8 15.75 -9.24 8.16
C CYS A 8 14.59 -8.27 8.35
N VAL A 9 13.85 -8.00 7.28
CA VAL A 9 12.66 -7.14 7.33
C VAL A 9 11.52 -7.92 7.95
N VAL A 10 11.12 -7.53 9.17
CA VAL A 10 9.99 -8.12 9.90
C VAL A 10 8.70 -7.39 9.54
N LEU A 11 8.77 -6.07 9.35
CA LEU A 11 7.68 -5.19 8.99
C LEU A 11 8.20 -4.05 8.14
N GLY A 12 7.37 -3.52 7.24
CA GLY A 12 7.71 -2.39 6.39
C GLY A 12 8.42 -2.79 5.10
N ARG A 13 8.95 -1.78 4.41
CA ARG A 13 9.66 -1.92 3.13
C ARG A 13 10.97 -1.17 3.15
N VAL A 14 11.98 -1.79 2.54
CA VAL A 14 13.33 -1.24 2.40
C VAL A 14 13.71 -1.25 0.93
N VAL A 15 14.26 -0.15 0.42
CA VAL A 15 14.86 -0.08 -0.91
C VAL A 15 16.37 -0.27 -0.80
N ILE A 16 16.91 -1.08 -1.69
CA ILE A 16 18.36 -1.27 -1.85
C ILE A 16 18.79 -0.59 -3.15
N TYR A 17 19.79 0.29 -3.05
CA TYR A 17 20.30 1.02 -4.21
C TYR A 17 21.81 1.23 -4.15
N THR A 18 22.41 1.50 -5.30
CA THR A 18 23.79 2.00 -5.42
C THR A 18 23.76 3.47 -5.77
N GLN A 19 24.74 4.21 -5.28
CA GLN A 19 24.91 5.63 -5.58
C GLN A 19 26.10 5.79 -6.55
N GLY A 20 25.84 6.30 -7.74
CA GLY A 20 26.87 6.59 -8.72
C GLY A 20 27.66 7.85 -8.37
N HIS A 21 28.81 8.06 -9.03
CA HIS A 21 29.67 9.23 -8.83
C HIS A 21 28.98 10.58 -9.09
N SER A 22 27.92 10.59 -9.91
CA SER A 22 27.10 11.78 -10.20
C SER A 22 25.95 12.01 -9.20
N GLY A 23 25.89 11.23 -8.11
CA GLY A 23 24.76 11.28 -7.17
C GLY A 23 23.49 10.56 -7.65
N SER A 24 23.50 10.00 -8.86
CA SER A 24 22.37 9.20 -9.37
C SER A 24 22.20 7.92 -8.57
N ARG A 25 20.95 7.60 -8.22
CA ARG A 25 20.59 6.37 -7.51
C ARG A 25 20.16 5.30 -8.52
N THR A 26 20.78 4.14 -8.48
CA THR A 26 20.35 2.96 -9.24
C THR A 26 19.73 1.97 -8.27
N ILE A 27 18.41 1.79 -8.34
CA ILE A 27 17.68 0.87 -7.49
C ILE A 27 17.97 -0.56 -7.94
N LEU A 28 18.32 -1.40 -6.97
CA LEU A 28 18.65 -2.81 -7.19
C LEU A 28 17.52 -3.75 -6.80
N GLU A 29 16.86 -3.48 -5.67
CA GLU A 29 15.80 -4.36 -5.16
C GLU A 29 14.94 -3.61 -4.13
N TYR A 30 13.62 -3.93 -4.11
CA TYR A 30 12.73 -3.60 -3.01
C TYR A 30 12.56 -4.81 -2.10
N LEU A 31 12.77 -4.61 -0.81
CA LEU A 31 12.68 -5.64 0.20
C LEU A 31 11.46 -5.39 1.09
N HIS A 32 10.70 -6.43 1.34
CA HIS A 32 9.53 -6.43 2.21
C HIS A 32 9.66 -7.53 3.27
N ARG A 33 8.65 -7.72 4.08
CA ARG A 33 8.61 -8.74 5.14
C ARG A 33 9.13 -10.11 4.64
N GLY A 34 10.00 -10.73 5.44
CA GLY A 34 10.62 -12.01 5.15
C GLY A 34 11.83 -11.94 4.22
N LYS A 35 12.15 -10.75 3.68
CA LYS A 35 13.39 -10.55 2.93
C LYS A 35 14.52 -10.09 3.85
N TYR A 36 15.75 -10.29 3.39
CA TYR A 36 16.95 -9.93 4.15
C TYR A 36 18.02 -9.29 3.26
N PHE A 37 18.90 -8.51 3.88
CA PHE A 37 20.04 -7.87 3.24
C PHE A 37 21.26 -7.89 4.17
N GLY A 38 22.43 -7.53 3.63
CA GLY A 38 23.69 -7.56 4.38
C GLY A 38 24.39 -8.92 4.38
N ILE A 39 23.77 -9.99 3.85
CA ILE A 39 24.31 -11.36 3.87
C ILE A 39 25.66 -11.48 3.14
N ILE A 40 25.86 -10.77 2.02
CA ILE A 40 27.12 -10.84 1.27
C ILE A 40 28.25 -10.31 2.13
N SER A 41 28.13 -9.10 2.66
CA SER A 41 29.14 -8.48 3.52
C SER A 41 29.38 -9.27 4.81
N LEU A 42 28.35 -9.94 5.34
CA LEU A 42 28.47 -10.82 6.49
C LEU A 42 29.34 -12.05 6.19
N LEU A 43 29.18 -12.64 4.99
CA LEU A 43 29.91 -13.85 4.59
C LEU A 43 31.30 -13.56 4.02
N THR A 44 31.49 -12.41 3.36
CA THR A 44 32.79 -12.04 2.74
C THR A 44 33.66 -11.19 3.65
N ASN A 45 33.13 -10.67 4.76
CA ASN A 45 33.77 -9.65 5.61
C ASN A 45 34.14 -8.35 4.88
N GLU A 46 33.54 -8.09 3.72
CA GLU A 46 33.76 -6.87 2.94
C GLU A 46 32.76 -5.78 3.34
N PRO A 47 33.10 -4.50 3.12
CA PRO A 47 32.17 -3.39 3.31
C PRO A 47 30.91 -3.53 2.43
N HIS A 48 29.80 -2.94 2.88
CA HIS A 48 28.61 -2.86 2.05
C HIS A 48 28.88 -2.04 0.79
N SER A 49 28.51 -2.59 -0.37
CA SER A 49 28.57 -1.92 -1.68
C SER A 49 27.25 -1.23 -2.05
N VAL A 50 26.25 -1.34 -1.21
CA VAL A 50 24.89 -0.84 -1.45
C VAL A 50 24.36 -0.07 -0.24
N THR A 51 23.41 0.83 -0.48
CA THR A 51 22.68 1.54 0.57
C THR A 51 21.31 0.91 0.74
N ALA A 52 20.88 0.76 2.00
CA ALA A 52 19.53 0.33 2.36
C ALA A 52 18.81 1.50 3.01
N GLU A 53 17.62 1.84 2.52
CA GLU A 53 16.81 2.96 3.00
C GLU A 53 15.39 2.46 3.30
N ALA A 54 14.86 2.80 4.48
CA ALA A 54 13.49 2.48 4.85
C ALA A 54 12.51 3.38 4.08
N MET A 55 11.56 2.79 3.37
CA MET A 55 10.53 3.50 2.62
C MET A 55 9.34 3.92 3.47
N ASN A 56 9.11 3.21 4.57
CA ASN A 56 8.08 3.44 5.58
C ASN A 56 8.59 2.95 6.94
N ASP A 57 7.77 2.97 7.98
CA ASP A 57 8.16 2.43 9.28
C ASP A 57 8.51 0.95 9.16
N CYS A 58 9.72 0.61 9.61
CA CYS A 58 10.27 -0.73 9.49
C CYS A 58 10.65 -1.30 10.86
N PHE A 59 10.32 -2.56 11.07
CA PHE A 59 10.95 -3.39 12.11
C PHE A 59 11.97 -4.29 11.45
N ILE A 60 13.23 -4.14 11.85
CA ILE A 60 14.35 -4.89 11.30
C ILE A 60 14.94 -5.78 12.41
N LEU A 61 14.93 -7.09 12.21
CA LEU A 61 15.69 -8.01 13.04
C LEU A 61 17.16 -7.96 12.60
N VAL A 62 18.04 -7.61 13.52
CA VAL A 62 19.48 -7.55 13.30
C VAL A 62 20.17 -8.75 13.93
N ILE A 63 20.86 -9.56 13.12
CA ILE A 63 21.58 -10.75 13.54
C ILE A 63 23.06 -10.48 13.35
N LYS A 64 23.84 -10.57 14.45
CA LYS A 64 25.31 -10.44 14.41
C LYS A 64 25.93 -11.71 13.85
N GLN A 65 27.17 -11.62 13.37
CA GLN A 65 27.89 -12.74 12.74
C GLN A 65 27.95 -13.98 13.64
N ASN A 66 28.31 -13.83 14.90
CA ASN A 66 28.40 -14.96 15.84
C ASN A 66 27.06 -15.66 16.06
N ASP A 67 25.97 -14.88 16.16
CA ASP A 67 24.62 -15.40 16.31
C ASP A 67 24.16 -16.11 15.03
N PHE A 68 24.54 -15.55 13.87
CA PHE A 68 24.23 -16.14 12.57
C PHE A 68 24.92 -17.50 12.38
N GLU A 69 26.21 -17.62 12.73
CA GLU A 69 26.93 -18.88 12.68
C GLU A 69 26.31 -19.94 13.61
N PHE A 70 25.90 -19.51 14.81
CA PHE A 70 25.23 -20.40 15.76
C PHE A 70 23.89 -20.92 15.21
N VAL A 71 23.09 -20.03 14.57
CA VAL A 71 21.80 -20.41 13.96
C VAL A 71 22.03 -21.37 12.79
N LEU A 72 23.03 -21.12 11.93
CA LEU A 72 23.34 -22.01 10.79
C LEU A 72 23.74 -23.43 11.25
N LYS A 73 24.49 -23.53 12.33
CA LYS A 73 24.88 -24.84 12.89
C LYS A 73 23.67 -25.64 13.41
N ARG A 74 22.65 -24.96 13.92
CA ARG A 74 21.44 -25.60 14.45
C ARG A 74 20.35 -25.85 13.41
N LEU A 75 20.31 -25.06 12.33
CA LEU A 75 19.32 -25.11 11.26
C LEU A 75 20.00 -25.26 9.90
N PRO A 76 20.53 -26.44 9.55
CA PRO A 76 21.24 -26.66 8.27
C PRO A 76 20.38 -26.35 7.03
N GLY A 77 19.04 -26.54 7.13
CA GLY A 77 18.09 -26.18 6.07
C GLY A 77 18.13 -24.69 5.71
N LEU A 78 18.40 -23.83 6.68
CA LEU A 78 18.54 -22.39 6.45
C LEU A 78 19.76 -22.07 5.53
N ALA A 79 20.86 -22.79 5.68
CA ALA A 79 22.04 -22.63 4.83
C ALA A 79 21.72 -22.96 3.36
N ILE A 80 20.90 -23.99 3.12
CA ILE A 80 20.47 -24.38 1.78
C ILE A 80 19.56 -23.30 1.19
N ASP A 81 18.62 -22.76 1.95
CA ASP A 81 17.72 -21.72 1.47
C ASP A 81 18.43 -20.39 1.20
N LEU A 82 19.41 -20.03 2.04
CA LEU A 82 20.30 -18.90 1.81
C LEU A 82 21.12 -19.08 0.54
N SER A 83 21.71 -20.26 0.35
CA SER A 83 22.50 -20.60 -0.86
C SER A 83 21.64 -20.51 -2.13
N ARG A 84 20.41 -21.04 -2.09
CA ARG A 84 19.46 -20.93 -3.21
C ARG A 84 19.12 -19.47 -3.52
N THR A 85 18.90 -18.66 -2.49
CA THR A 85 18.57 -17.24 -2.67
C THR A 85 19.74 -16.45 -3.22
N LEU A 86 20.97 -16.68 -2.74
CA LEU A 86 22.18 -16.07 -3.26
C LEU A 86 22.44 -16.49 -4.71
N SER A 87 22.29 -17.77 -5.03
CA SER A 87 22.41 -18.28 -6.42
C SER A 87 21.39 -17.65 -7.36
N ARG A 88 20.15 -17.44 -6.91
CA ARG A 88 19.12 -16.71 -7.68
C ARG A 88 19.48 -15.23 -7.88
N ARG A 89 20.07 -14.58 -6.87
CA ARG A 89 20.53 -13.18 -6.97
C ARG A 89 21.72 -13.05 -7.94
N LEU A 90 22.65 -13.98 -7.93
CA LEU A 90 23.76 -14.03 -8.88
C LEU A 90 23.28 -14.23 -10.32
N LYS A 91 22.40 -15.21 -10.56
CA LYS A 91 21.81 -15.44 -11.89
C LYS A 91 21.00 -14.24 -12.41
N ARG A 92 20.44 -13.40 -11.52
CA ARG A 92 19.75 -12.16 -11.94
C ARG A 92 20.70 -11.06 -12.41
N LYS A 93 21.97 -11.06 -11.97
CA LYS A 93 23.00 -10.14 -12.48
C LYS A 93 23.39 -10.44 -13.93
N ASP A 94 23.36 -11.71 -14.34
CA ASP A 94 23.76 -12.15 -15.68
C ASP A 94 22.65 -12.06 -16.72
N ILE A 95 21.40 -11.94 -16.30
CA ILE A 95 20.24 -11.76 -17.18
C ILE A 95 19.83 -10.30 -17.14
N HIS A 96 20.25 -9.55 -18.15
CA HIS A 96 19.87 -8.16 -18.40
C HIS A 96 18.36 -7.97 -18.20
N GLN A 97 18.01 -7.01 -17.31
CA GLN A 97 16.69 -6.37 -17.20
C GLN A 97 15.49 -7.31 -16.96
N LYS A 98 15.41 -7.94 -15.79
CA LYS A 98 14.09 -8.08 -15.20
C LYS A 98 13.76 -6.74 -14.55
N THR A 99 12.74 -6.09 -15.09
CA THR A 99 12.10 -4.91 -14.51
C THR A 99 11.98 -5.13 -13.00
N ILE A 100 12.58 -4.23 -12.22
CA ILE A 100 12.46 -4.24 -10.76
C ILE A 100 10.96 -4.15 -10.51
N PHE A 101 10.38 -5.18 -9.89
CA PHE A 101 8.96 -5.20 -9.61
C PHE A 101 8.71 -4.25 -8.43
N GLU A 102 8.24 -3.06 -8.77
CA GLU A 102 7.87 -2.03 -7.80
C GLU A 102 6.35 -2.09 -7.60
N SER A 103 5.94 -2.36 -6.37
CA SER A 103 4.55 -2.29 -5.97
C SER A 103 4.29 -0.96 -5.27
N THR A 104 3.20 -0.30 -5.63
CA THR A 104 2.75 0.94 -5.00
C THR A 104 1.47 0.67 -4.23
N VAL A 105 1.49 0.96 -2.93
CA VAL A 105 0.33 0.85 -2.04
C VAL A 105 -0.32 2.22 -1.87
N ILE A 106 -1.56 2.35 -2.30
CA ILE A 106 -2.34 3.59 -2.26
C ILE A 106 -3.52 3.39 -1.32
N SER A 107 -3.57 4.14 -0.23
CA SER A 107 -4.73 4.19 0.66
C SER A 107 -5.69 5.29 0.25
N VAL A 108 -6.96 4.95 0.09
CA VAL A 108 -8.05 5.88 -0.13
C VAL A 108 -8.84 6.04 1.16
N PHE A 109 -8.78 7.23 1.75
CA PHE A 109 -9.31 7.51 3.08
C PHE A 109 -10.15 8.80 3.11
N SER A 110 -10.91 9.01 4.17
CA SER A 110 -11.59 10.29 4.46
C SER A 110 -11.90 10.41 5.95
N SER A 111 -12.07 11.64 6.41
CA SER A 111 -12.43 11.94 7.80
C SER A 111 -13.90 11.66 8.14
N TYR A 112 -14.73 11.29 7.16
CA TYR A 112 -16.15 11.01 7.32
C TYR A 112 -16.65 9.99 6.29
N ALA A 113 -17.82 9.41 6.57
CA ALA A 113 -18.49 8.45 5.67
C ALA A 113 -19.08 9.16 4.44
N GLN A 114 -19.28 8.41 3.35
CA GLN A 114 -19.92 8.90 2.12
C GLN A 114 -19.17 10.00 1.36
N ALA A 115 -17.85 10.11 1.55
CA ALA A 115 -17.00 11.03 0.78
C ALA A 115 -16.74 10.58 -0.68
N GLY A 116 -17.29 9.43 -1.11
CA GLY A 116 -17.09 8.88 -2.44
C GLY A 116 -15.85 7.99 -2.60
N LYS A 117 -15.23 7.57 -1.49
CA LYS A 117 -13.99 6.77 -1.49
C LYS A 117 -14.04 5.52 -2.37
N THR A 118 -15.04 4.69 -2.19
CA THR A 118 -15.21 3.41 -2.90
C THR A 118 -15.33 3.61 -4.41
N VAL A 119 -16.11 4.61 -4.85
CA VAL A 119 -16.24 4.95 -6.27
C VAL A 119 -14.91 5.47 -6.82
N TYR A 120 -14.24 6.31 -6.07
CA TYR A 120 -12.92 6.81 -6.45
C TYR A 120 -11.89 5.68 -6.52
N ALA A 121 -11.78 4.83 -5.50
CA ALA A 121 -10.85 3.71 -5.45
C ALA A 121 -11.05 2.74 -6.62
N LEU A 122 -12.32 2.46 -6.96
CA LEU A 122 -12.68 1.64 -8.12
C LEU A 122 -12.19 2.27 -9.43
N ASN A 123 -12.51 3.55 -9.65
CA ASN A 123 -12.13 4.23 -10.89
C ASN A 123 -10.61 4.45 -10.98
N LEU A 124 -9.93 4.71 -9.87
CA LEU A 124 -8.46 4.77 -9.81
C LEU A 124 -7.83 3.42 -10.22
N ALA A 125 -8.36 2.30 -9.70
CA ALA A 125 -7.87 0.97 -10.05
C ALA A 125 -8.05 0.66 -11.54
N LEU A 126 -9.23 0.95 -12.07
CA LEU A 126 -9.54 0.78 -13.49
C LEU A 126 -8.68 1.67 -14.39
N SER A 127 -8.45 2.93 -13.98
CA SER A 127 -7.56 3.85 -14.67
C SER A 127 -6.13 3.33 -14.70
N LEU A 128 -5.57 2.97 -13.55
CA LEU A 128 -4.22 2.40 -13.45
C LEU A 128 -4.07 1.15 -14.31
N LYS A 129 -5.07 0.26 -14.31
CA LYS A 129 -5.07 -0.93 -15.16
C LYS A 129 -5.06 -0.58 -16.63
N LYS A 130 -5.92 0.36 -17.05
CA LYS A 130 -6.06 0.78 -18.43
C LYS A 130 -4.81 1.46 -18.98
N GLU A 131 -4.28 2.43 -18.23
CA GLU A 131 -3.15 3.27 -18.66
C GLU A 131 -1.80 2.53 -18.57
N THR A 132 -1.60 1.72 -17.52
CA THR A 132 -0.29 1.07 -17.30
C THR A 132 -0.22 -0.37 -17.78
N ARG A 133 -1.37 -1.03 -17.99
CA ARG A 133 -1.49 -2.47 -18.28
C ARG A 133 -0.87 -3.39 -17.23
N LYS A 134 -0.54 -2.85 -16.05
CA LYS A 134 0.06 -3.59 -14.94
C LYS A 134 -1.01 -4.33 -14.12
N SER A 135 -0.58 -5.19 -13.18
CA SER A 135 -1.47 -5.88 -12.25
C SER A 135 -1.95 -4.92 -11.17
N VAL A 136 -3.26 -4.91 -10.90
CA VAL A 136 -3.93 -4.05 -9.91
C VAL A 136 -4.86 -4.89 -9.07
N ILE A 137 -4.84 -4.66 -7.76
CA ILE A 137 -5.80 -5.22 -6.81
C ILE A 137 -6.39 -4.12 -5.93
N ILE A 138 -7.68 -4.24 -5.64
CA ILE A 138 -8.35 -3.44 -4.61
C ILE A 138 -8.53 -4.31 -3.37
N LEU A 139 -8.19 -3.78 -2.20
CA LEU A 139 -8.50 -4.37 -0.91
C LEU A 139 -9.62 -3.55 -0.28
N ASP A 140 -10.80 -4.13 -0.23
CA ASP A 140 -11.99 -3.53 0.43
C ASP A 140 -11.95 -3.89 1.91
N ILE A 141 -11.66 -2.91 2.76
CA ILE A 141 -11.46 -3.10 4.19
C ILE A 141 -12.63 -2.51 4.94
N ALA A 142 -13.39 -3.34 5.62
CA ALA A 142 -14.57 -2.91 6.37
C ALA A 142 -14.61 -3.54 7.76
N PRO A 143 -15.18 -2.82 8.77
CA PRO A 143 -15.56 -3.43 10.03
C PRO A 143 -16.55 -4.59 9.80
N SER A 144 -16.57 -5.57 10.71
CA SER A 144 -17.36 -6.80 10.56
C SER A 144 -18.87 -6.58 10.45
N ASP A 145 -19.37 -5.41 10.84
CA ASP A 145 -20.77 -4.99 10.75
C ASP A 145 -21.15 -4.30 9.43
N LYS A 146 -20.19 -4.09 8.53
CA LYS A 146 -20.40 -3.38 7.25
C LYS A 146 -20.46 -4.33 6.06
N ILE A 147 -21.23 -3.91 5.06
CA ILE A 147 -21.39 -4.64 3.79
C ILE A 147 -20.38 -4.08 2.78
N HIS A 148 -19.70 -4.98 2.08
CA HIS A 148 -18.82 -4.65 0.97
C HIS A 148 -19.64 -4.34 -0.30
N SER A 149 -19.47 -3.16 -0.86
CA SER A 149 -20.18 -2.75 -2.07
C SER A 149 -19.41 -2.99 -3.37
N LEU A 150 -18.09 -3.12 -3.29
CA LEU A 150 -17.24 -3.32 -4.46
C LEU A 150 -17.54 -4.60 -5.25
N PRO A 151 -17.85 -5.75 -4.63
CA PRO A 151 -18.21 -6.94 -5.38
C PRO A 151 -19.43 -6.72 -6.30
N VAL A 152 -20.44 -6.01 -5.81
CA VAL A 152 -21.64 -5.69 -6.61
C VAL A 152 -21.29 -4.75 -7.76
N LYS A 153 -20.47 -3.72 -7.50
CA LYS A 153 -20.02 -2.75 -8.53
C LYS A 153 -19.13 -3.37 -9.60
N LEU A 154 -18.45 -4.46 -9.27
CA LEU A 154 -17.60 -5.25 -10.16
C LEU A 154 -18.32 -6.48 -10.75
N GLU A 155 -19.61 -6.63 -10.53
CA GLU A 155 -20.44 -7.75 -11.04
C GLU A 155 -19.90 -9.12 -10.61
N ILE A 156 -19.31 -9.21 -9.42
CA ILE A 156 -18.77 -10.46 -8.87
C ILE A 156 -19.91 -11.20 -8.15
N GLY A 157 -20.28 -12.37 -8.67
CA GLY A 157 -21.43 -13.13 -8.17
C GLY A 157 -21.24 -13.82 -6.82
N ALA A 158 -20.00 -14.15 -6.44
CA ALA A 158 -19.68 -14.84 -5.19
C ALA A 158 -18.67 -14.03 -4.37
N ILE A 159 -19.03 -13.67 -3.14
CA ILE A 159 -18.16 -12.92 -2.24
C ILE A 159 -17.44 -13.90 -1.32
N LYS A 160 -16.09 -13.81 -1.28
CA LYS A 160 -15.26 -14.48 -0.31
C LYS A 160 -14.73 -13.42 0.66
N LEU A 161 -15.04 -13.57 1.93
CA LEU A 161 -14.62 -12.62 2.98
C LEU A 161 -13.47 -13.20 3.79
N PHE A 162 -12.40 -12.45 3.91
CA PHE A 162 -11.26 -12.81 4.74
C PHE A 162 -11.35 -12.11 6.10
N GLY A 163 -11.47 -12.90 7.17
CA GLY A 163 -11.47 -12.38 8.54
C GLY A 163 -10.06 -12.04 9.01
N LEU A 164 -9.83 -10.80 9.38
CA LEU A 164 -8.57 -10.37 10.00
C LEU A 164 -8.52 -10.68 11.50
N SER A 165 -9.68 -10.98 12.13
CA SER A 165 -9.81 -11.30 13.55
C SER A 165 -9.69 -12.81 13.80
N GLY A 166 -9.27 -13.20 15.01
CA GLY A 166 -9.28 -14.57 15.49
C GLY A 166 -7.96 -15.33 15.35
N THR A 167 -7.93 -16.61 15.75
CA THR A 167 -6.74 -17.48 15.83
C THR A 167 -6.48 -18.35 14.59
N GLY A 168 -7.20 -18.11 13.49
CA GLY A 168 -7.05 -18.87 12.24
C GLY A 168 -5.66 -18.64 11.63
N GLY A 169 -5.03 -19.72 11.20
CA GLY A 169 -3.61 -19.87 10.87
C GLY A 169 -2.93 -18.66 10.18
N ASP A 170 -1.78 -18.32 10.71
CA ASP A 170 -0.91 -17.22 10.24
C ASP A 170 -0.23 -17.51 8.88
N ASN A 171 -0.89 -18.22 7.98
CA ASN A 171 -0.34 -18.46 6.65
C ASN A 171 -0.74 -17.33 5.68
N PRO A 172 0.16 -16.38 5.39
CA PRO A 172 -0.12 -15.27 4.49
C PRO A 172 -0.46 -15.69 3.06
N GLN A 173 -0.12 -16.93 2.67
CA GLN A 173 -0.40 -17.46 1.34
C GLN A 173 -1.89 -17.76 1.14
N LEU A 174 -2.66 -17.95 2.23
CA LEU A 174 -4.11 -18.19 2.16
C LEU A 174 -4.88 -17.03 1.51
N ILE A 175 -4.34 -15.81 1.52
CA ILE A 175 -4.99 -14.66 0.87
C ILE A 175 -5.32 -14.94 -0.60
N ARG A 176 -4.50 -15.71 -1.31
CA ARG A 176 -4.70 -16.01 -2.73
C ARG A 176 -6.01 -16.75 -3.01
N GLU A 177 -6.52 -17.50 -2.04
CA GLU A 177 -7.81 -18.22 -2.16
C GLU A 177 -9.03 -17.29 -2.04
N PHE A 178 -8.81 -16.07 -1.49
CA PHE A 178 -9.83 -15.04 -1.30
C PHE A 178 -9.78 -13.94 -2.36
N ILE A 179 -8.83 -14.00 -3.29
CA ILE A 179 -8.77 -13.06 -4.40
C ILE A 179 -9.87 -13.39 -5.41
N LEU A 180 -10.66 -12.39 -5.73
CA LEU A 180 -11.75 -12.44 -6.68
C LEU A 180 -11.32 -11.72 -7.96
N ASN A 181 -11.43 -12.39 -9.10
CA ASN A 181 -11.18 -11.75 -10.40
C ASN A 181 -12.45 -11.05 -10.87
N SER A 182 -12.34 -9.78 -11.26
CA SER A 182 -13.46 -8.96 -11.70
C SER A 182 -13.55 -9.08 -13.19
N GLY A 183 -13.66 -9.67 -14.00
CA GLY A 183 -13.77 -9.60 -15.48
C GLY A 183 -13.29 -8.29 -16.15
N PHE A 184 -13.02 -7.25 -15.37
CA PHE A 184 -12.51 -5.93 -15.83
C PHE A 184 -10.98 -5.81 -15.76
N GLY A 185 -10.28 -6.91 -15.44
CA GLY A 185 -8.82 -6.98 -15.41
C GLY A 185 -8.18 -6.43 -14.15
N ILE A 186 -8.95 -6.15 -13.11
CA ILE A 186 -8.50 -5.86 -11.76
C ILE A 186 -8.97 -6.96 -10.82
N ASP A 187 -8.22 -7.21 -9.77
CA ASP A 187 -8.57 -8.17 -8.73
C ASP A 187 -9.13 -7.47 -7.50
N LEU A 188 -9.93 -8.19 -6.71
CA LEU A 188 -10.55 -7.71 -5.48
C LEU A 188 -10.32 -8.71 -4.36
N ALA A 189 -10.07 -8.22 -3.14
CA ALA A 189 -10.17 -9.01 -1.92
C ALA A 189 -10.91 -8.20 -0.85
N CYS A 190 -11.85 -8.84 -0.15
CA CYS A 190 -12.68 -8.21 0.86
C CYS A 190 -12.26 -8.68 2.25
N PHE A 191 -12.00 -7.71 3.15
CA PHE A 191 -11.51 -7.93 4.50
C PHE A 191 -12.46 -7.43 5.55
N HIS A 192 -12.82 -8.33 6.47
CA HIS A 192 -13.48 -7.94 7.71
C HIS A 192 -12.50 -7.86 8.87
N TYR A 193 -12.60 -6.81 9.68
CA TYR A 193 -11.81 -6.67 10.89
C TYR A 193 -12.67 -6.22 12.08
N ASN A 194 -12.18 -6.53 13.28
CA ASN A 194 -12.69 -5.97 14.53
C ASN A 194 -11.69 -4.93 15.04
N SER A 195 -12.12 -3.69 15.25
CA SER A 195 -11.29 -2.58 15.72
C SER A 195 -10.67 -2.82 17.12
N GLU A 196 -11.29 -3.68 17.92
CA GLU A 196 -10.82 -4.03 19.27
C GLU A 196 -9.76 -5.13 19.27
N ASP A 197 -9.65 -5.89 18.18
CA ASP A 197 -8.70 -7.00 18.05
C ASP A 197 -7.33 -6.54 17.54
N ALA A 198 -6.38 -6.42 18.45
CA ALA A 198 -4.99 -6.01 18.11
C ALA A 198 -4.28 -6.98 17.14
N SER A 199 -4.77 -8.22 16.97
CA SER A 199 -4.20 -9.19 16.03
C SER A 199 -4.45 -8.81 14.57
N CYS A 200 -5.50 -8.03 14.30
CA CYS A 200 -5.86 -7.55 12.96
C CYS A 200 -4.70 -6.82 12.27
N VAL A 201 -3.96 -6.00 13.03
CA VAL A 201 -2.78 -5.26 12.52
C VAL A 201 -1.71 -6.22 11.98
N LYS A 202 -1.33 -7.22 12.79
CA LYS A 202 -0.27 -8.18 12.42
C LYS A 202 -0.67 -8.98 11.18
N ARG A 203 -1.93 -9.42 11.11
CA ARG A 203 -2.46 -10.20 9.99
C ARG A 203 -2.52 -9.40 8.71
N LEU A 204 -3.04 -8.18 8.77
CA LEU A 204 -3.12 -7.33 7.60
C LEU A 204 -1.75 -7.06 6.98
N VAL A 205 -0.77 -6.73 7.81
CA VAL A 205 0.60 -6.53 7.35
C VAL A 205 1.19 -7.83 6.78
N ALA A 206 0.88 -8.97 7.39
CA ALA A 206 1.29 -10.27 6.87
C ALA A 206 0.71 -10.56 5.48
N ILE A 207 -0.53 -10.15 5.23
CA ILE A 207 -1.25 -10.30 3.95
C ILE A 207 -0.70 -9.36 2.89
N LEU A 208 -0.40 -8.11 3.21
CA LEU A 208 0.17 -7.16 2.25
C LEU A 208 1.52 -7.65 1.71
N SER A 209 2.29 -8.37 2.51
CA SER A 209 3.62 -8.86 2.14
C SER A 209 3.66 -9.74 0.88
N PRO A 210 2.83 -10.79 0.69
CA PRO A 210 2.79 -11.54 -0.57
C PRO A 210 2.20 -10.71 -1.72
N LEU A 211 1.21 -9.84 -1.46
CA LEU A 211 0.56 -9.06 -2.51
C LEU A 211 1.50 -8.06 -3.18
N VAL A 212 2.45 -7.46 -2.45
CA VAL A 212 3.46 -6.57 -3.04
C VAL A 212 4.41 -7.27 -4.01
N ASN A 213 4.43 -8.61 -4.05
CA ASN A 213 5.16 -9.36 -5.08
C ASN A 213 4.34 -9.70 -6.30
N ASP A 214 3.01 -9.72 -6.17
CA ASP A 214 2.09 -10.18 -7.19
C ASP A 214 1.46 -8.99 -7.95
N TYR A 215 1.32 -7.82 -7.28
CA TYR A 215 0.64 -6.65 -7.82
C TYR A 215 1.52 -5.40 -7.88
N HIS A 216 1.45 -4.67 -8.99
CA HIS A 216 2.12 -3.38 -9.16
C HIS A 216 1.39 -2.26 -8.41
N TYR A 217 0.06 -2.34 -8.32
CA TYR A 217 -0.75 -1.38 -7.58
C TYR A 217 -1.69 -2.13 -6.63
N ILE A 218 -1.64 -1.72 -5.37
CA ILE A 218 -2.52 -2.21 -4.30
C ILE A 218 -3.29 -0.99 -3.79
N ILE A 219 -4.59 -0.95 -4.07
CA ILE A 219 -5.46 0.13 -3.63
C ILE A 219 -6.25 -0.33 -2.43
N LEU A 220 -6.20 0.43 -1.35
CA LEU A 220 -6.88 0.15 -0.10
C LEU A 220 -8.09 1.06 0.02
N ASP A 221 -9.30 0.52 -0.19
CA ASP A 221 -10.55 1.24 0.12
C ASP A 221 -10.84 1.07 1.61
N MET A 222 -10.82 2.18 2.35
CA MET A 222 -10.79 2.18 3.79
C MET A 222 -12.05 2.79 4.39
N PRO A 223 -12.54 2.28 5.55
CA PRO A 223 -13.63 2.90 6.27
C PRO A 223 -13.22 4.28 6.80
N ALA A 224 -14.22 5.14 7.08
CA ALA A 224 -14.01 6.45 7.69
C ALA A 224 -13.87 6.34 9.22
N LEU A 225 -13.01 5.46 9.68
CA LEU A 225 -12.68 5.23 11.10
C LEU A 225 -11.18 5.42 11.28
N MET A 226 -10.77 5.95 12.42
CA MET A 226 -9.36 6.10 12.76
C MET A 226 -9.09 5.27 14.02
N ASP A 227 -8.84 3.99 13.82
CA ASP A 227 -8.41 3.03 14.84
C ASP A 227 -6.96 2.57 14.60
N ARG A 228 -6.45 1.70 15.47
CA ARG A 228 -5.07 1.18 15.37
C ARG A 228 -4.82 0.41 14.08
N THR A 229 -5.82 -0.31 13.59
CA THR A 229 -5.72 -1.10 12.35
C THR A 229 -5.59 -0.18 11.16
N ILE A 230 -6.49 0.79 11.04
CA ILE A 230 -6.47 1.79 9.97
C ILE A 230 -5.19 2.62 9.99
N PHE A 231 -4.75 3.05 11.18
CA PHE A 231 -3.48 3.75 11.34
C PHE A 231 -2.30 2.93 10.81
N SER A 232 -2.23 1.66 11.16
CA SER A 232 -1.15 0.77 10.70
C SER A 232 -1.16 0.55 9.19
N ILE A 233 -2.34 0.53 8.58
CA ILE A 233 -2.51 0.46 7.13
C ILE A 233 -1.97 1.72 6.46
N LEU A 234 -2.39 2.90 6.93
CA LEU A 234 -1.91 4.18 6.40
C LEU A 234 -0.39 4.27 6.46
N ASN A 235 0.22 3.75 7.52
CA ASN A 235 1.67 3.74 7.69
C ASN A 235 2.39 2.82 6.68
N GLN A 236 1.74 1.76 6.19
CA GLN A 236 2.28 0.88 5.15
C GLN A 236 2.09 1.43 3.73
N SER A 237 1.38 2.55 3.57
CA SER A 237 1.07 3.12 2.28
C SER A 237 2.18 4.02 1.75
N ASP A 238 2.38 4.00 0.42
CA ASP A 238 3.28 4.92 -0.28
C ASP A 238 2.61 6.25 -0.55
N SER A 239 1.27 6.22 -0.74
CA SER A 239 0.44 7.40 -0.95
C SER A 239 -0.86 7.26 -0.18
N ILE A 240 -1.23 8.31 0.53
CA ILE A 240 -2.49 8.42 1.27
C ILE A 240 -3.33 9.48 0.58
N GLN A 241 -4.37 9.05 -0.11
CA GLN A 241 -5.29 9.92 -0.82
C GLN A 241 -6.51 10.18 0.05
N ILE A 242 -6.62 11.40 0.56
CA ILE A 242 -7.72 11.80 1.45
C ILE A 242 -8.78 12.53 0.65
N LEU A 243 -9.96 11.91 0.55
CA LEU A 243 -11.11 12.52 -0.09
C LEU A 243 -11.88 13.41 0.87
N THR A 244 -12.28 14.58 0.39
CA THR A 244 -13.15 15.51 1.09
C THR A 244 -14.15 16.15 0.12
N SER A 245 -15.29 16.65 0.62
CA SER A 245 -16.19 17.50 -0.16
C SER A 245 -15.72 18.96 -0.12
N PRO A 246 -16.21 19.82 -0.99
CA PRO A 246 -15.91 21.26 -0.96
C PRO A 246 -16.65 22.02 0.17
N ASP A 247 -17.38 21.33 1.04
CA ASP A 247 -18.07 21.93 2.18
C ASP A 247 -17.10 22.34 3.28
N ALA A 248 -17.32 23.52 3.88
CA ALA A 248 -16.42 24.10 4.90
C ALA A 248 -16.20 23.19 6.11
N ILE A 249 -17.25 22.44 6.55
CA ILE A 249 -17.17 21.55 7.71
C ILE A 249 -16.31 20.35 7.36
N ASP A 250 -16.52 19.76 6.18
CA ASP A 250 -15.78 18.58 5.71
C ASP A 250 -14.30 18.94 5.44
N LEU A 251 -14.04 20.11 4.86
CA LEU A 251 -12.69 20.65 4.68
C LEU A 251 -11.97 20.83 6.03
N LYS A 252 -12.67 21.41 7.02
CA LYS A 252 -12.10 21.60 8.35
C LYS A 252 -11.80 20.28 9.07
N ARG A 253 -12.72 19.31 8.99
CA ARG A 253 -12.51 17.94 9.52
C ARG A 253 -11.28 17.31 8.88
N THR A 254 -11.13 17.47 7.58
CA THR A 254 -9.99 16.92 6.82
C THR A 254 -8.69 17.62 7.22
N SER A 255 -8.69 18.94 7.37
CA SER A 255 -7.54 19.71 7.88
C SER A 255 -7.12 19.25 9.27
N CYS A 256 -8.06 19.05 10.19
CA CYS A 256 -7.79 18.52 11.54
C CYS A 256 -7.21 17.10 11.48
N LEU A 257 -7.77 16.22 10.65
CA LEU A 257 -7.25 14.86 10.47
C LEU A 257 -5.79 14.88 10.01
N ILE A 258 -5.48 15.69 8.99
CA ILE A 258 -4.12 15.81 8.46
C ILE A 258 -3.17 16.38 9.52
N GLY A 259 -3.62 17.38 10.29
CA GLY A 259 -2.86 17.91 11.41
C GLY A 259 -2.48 16.82 12.42
N ARG A 260 -3.43 15.96 12.79
CA ARG A 260 -3.18 14.81 13.68
C ARG A 260 -2.23 13.79 13.06
N LEU A 261 -2.39 13.43 11.79
CA LEU A 261 -1.48 12.52 11.09
C LEU A 261 -0.04 13.03 11.11
N LYS A 262 0.17 14.34 10.98
CA LYS A 262 1.50 14.96 11.02
C LYS A 262 2.05 15.06 12.45
N SER A 263 1.27 15.61 13.39
CA SER A 263 1.76 15.96 14.74
C SER A 263 1.81 14.77 15.70
N GLU A 264 0.81 13.89 15.67
CA GLU A 264 0.73 12.75 16.58
C GLU A 264 1.45 11.52 16.04
N PHE A 265 1.51 11.37 14.70
CA PHE A 265 1.94 10.14 14.06
C PHE A 265 3.11 10.31 13.09
N ASN A 266 3.64 11.51 12.96
CA ASN A 266 4.84 11.84 12.18
C ASN A 266 4.77 11.41 10.69
N PHE A 267 3.58 11.46 10.08
CA PHE A 267 3.45 11.17 8.64
C PHE A 267 4.12 12.26 7.80
N GLN A 268 4.86 11.82 6.78
CA GLN A 268 5.49 12.71 5.81
C GLN A 268 4.44 13.42 4.96
N GLU A 269 4.63 14.71 4.72
CA GLU A 269 3.65 15.54 4.03
C GLU A 269 3.44 15.16 2.57
N ASP A 270 4.49 14.73 1.90
CA ASP A 270 4.50 14.31 0.49
C ASP A 270 3.67 13.05 0.24
N LYS A 271 3.50 12.19 1.24
CA LYS A 271 2.64 11.00 1.16
C LYS A 271 1.16 11.34 1.20
N ILE A 272 0.76 12.48 1.77
CA ILE A 272 -0.65 12.86 1.96
C ILE A 272 -1.11 13.75 0.81
N LYS A 273 -2.04 13.24 0.00
CA LYS A 273 -2.66 13.93 -1.13
C LYS A 273 -4.12 14.19 -0.84
N VAL A 274 -4.55 15.44 -0.89
CA VAL A 274 -5.96 15.81 -0.69
C VAL A 274 -6.67 15.91 -2.02
N ILE A 275 -7.82 15.25 -2.12
CA ILE A 275 -8.67 15.24 -3.31
C ILE A 275 -10.03 15.80 -2.91
N ILE A 276 -10.47 16.87 -3.58
CA ILE A 276 -11.80 17.42 -3.41
C ILE A 276 -12.75 16.71 -4.37
N ASN A 277 -13.81 16.11 -3.81
CA ASN A 277 -14.86 15.46 -4.57
C ASN A 277 -16.12 16.35 -4.56
N GLU A 278 -16.47 16.94 -5.69
CA GLU A 278 -17.51 17.94 -5.82
C GLU A 278 -18.93 17.37 -5.91
N TYR A 279 -19.21 16.23 -5.25
CA TYR A 279 -20.56 15.66 -5.21
C TYR A 279 -21.58 16.53 -4.43
N LYS A 280 -21.09 17.45 -3.59
CA LYS A 280 -21.90 18.46 -2.90
C LYS A 280 -21.67 19.82 -3.53
N PHE A 281 -22.72 20.64 -3.57
CA PHE A 281 -22.59 22.05 -3.91
C PHE A 281 -21.87 22.82 -2.81
N SER A 282 -20.95 23.68 -3.17
CA SER A 282 -20.29 24.61 -2.26
C SER A 282 -20.31 26.01 -2.86
N LYS A 283 -20.45 27.03 -2.00
CA LYS A 283 -20.30 28.44 -2.39
C LYS A 283 -18.85 28.92 -2.23
N LEU A 284 -17.97 28.08 -1.66
CA LEU A 284 -16.57 28.43 -1.46
C LEU A 284 -15.82 28.43 -2.78
N THR A 285 -15.03 29.45 -3.00
CA THR A 285 -14.06 29.48 -4.09
C THR A 285 -12.93 28.48 -3.84
N HIS A 286 -12.18 28.15 -4.86
CA HIS A 286 -11.04 27.24 -4.74
C HIS A 286 -9.98 27.76 -3.74
N ASP A 287 -9.71 29.06 -3.77
CA ASP A 287 -8.75 29.69 -2.82
C ASP A 287 -9.24 29.61 -1.36
N GLU A 288 -10.53 29.80 -1.12
CA GLU A 288 -11.11 29.63 0.20
C GLU A 288 -11.03 28.18 0.68
N GLN A 289 -11.25 27.21 -0.21
CA GLN A 289 -11.11 25.79 0.09
C GLN A 289 -9.66 25.45 0.47
N ILE A 290 -8.67 25.92 -0.28
CA ILE A 290 -7.25 25.79 0.02
C ILE A 290 -6.92 26.46 1.35
N GLY A 291 -7.48 27.66 1.62
CA GLY A 291 -7.29 28.37 2.86
C GLY A 291 -7.78 27.58 4.09
N ILE A 292 -8.96 26.94 3.99
CA ILE A 292 -9.51 26.10 5.09
C ILE A 292 -8.67 24.84 5.28
N LEU A 293 -8.22 24.20 4.20
CA LEU A 293 -7.36 23.02 4.25
C LEU A 293 -5.96 23.33 4.75
N ASN A 294 -5.51 24.59 4.59
CA ASN A 294 -4.14 25.04 4.84
C ASN A 294 -3.10 24.20 4.10
N ARG A 295 -3.43 23.82 2.86
CA ARG A 295 -2.54 23.06 1.96
C ARG A 295 -3.07 22.99 0.54
N ASN A 296 -2.17 22.68 -0.40
CA ASN A 296 -2.54 22.48 -1.79
C ASN A 296 -3.44 21.25 -1.97
N VAL A 297 -4.39 21.39 -2.89
CA VAL A 297 -5.25 20.30 -3.36
C VAL A 297 -4.52 19.55 -4.47
N PHE A 298 -4.48 18.23 -4.35
CA PHE A 298 -3.81 17.38 -5.34
C PHE A 298 -4.64 17.25 -6.63
N ALA A 299 -5.95 17.06 -6.47
CA ALA A 299 -6.90 16.96 -7.57
C ALA A 299 -8.32 17.36 -7.11
N THR A 300 -9.14 17.79 -8.05
CA THR A 300 -10.56 18.03 -7.87
C THR A 300 -11.33 17.11 -8.81
N LEU A 301 -12.25 16.33 -8.25
CA LEU A 301 -13.15 15.45 -8.98
C LEU A 301 -14.47 16.19 -9.20
N PRO A 302 -14.84 16.49 -10.43
CA PRO A 302 -16.06 17.24 -10.72
C PRO A 302 -17.30 16.44 -10.36
N LYS A 303 -18.40 17.16 -10.09
CA LYS A 303 -19.70 16.57 -9.85
C LYS A 303 -20.13 15.74 -11.06
N ILE A 304 -20.65 14.57 -10.79
CA ILE A 304 -21.32 13.74 -11.79
C ILE A 304 -22.82 13.81 -11.54
N ASP A 305 -23.58 14.02 -12.57
CA ASP A 305 -25.04 13.82 -12.53
C ASP A 305 -25.29 12.31 -12.54
N PHE A 306 -25.48 11.77 -11.33
CA PHE A 306 -25.56 10.34 -11.11
C PHE A 306 -26.79 9.73 -11.77
N THR A 307 -26.57 9.02 -12.83
CA THR A 307 -27.39 7.88 -13.22
C THR A 307 -26.54 6.61 -13.03
N SER A 308 -26.73 5.90 -11.95
CA SER A 308 -26.38 4.47 -11.72
C SER A 308 -25.01 3.89 -12.19
N VAL A 309 -24.04 4.69 -12.60
CA VAL A 309 -22.78 4.17 -13.17
C VAL A 309 -21.63 4.36 -12.20
N ASP A 310 -21.17 3.28 -11.61
CA ASP A 310 -20.03 3.30 -10.67
C ASP A 310 -18.66 3.23 -11.36
N ARG A 311 -18.58 2.65 -12.57
CA ARG A 311 -17.35 2.36 -13.32
C ARG A 311 -17.13 3.40 -14.42
N LEU A 312 -16.98 4.66 -14.05
CA LEU A 312 -16.92 5.79 -15.00
C LEU A 312 -15.78 5.70 -16.03
N ILE A 313 -14.64 5.15 -15.62
CA ILE A 313 -13.49 4.92 -16.52
C ILE A 313 -13.83 3.98 -17.69
N LEU A 314 -14.72 3.02 -17.46
CA LEU A 314 -15.13 2.04 -18.48
C LEU A 314 -16.38 2.47 -19.23
N ASP A 315 -17.40 2.87 -18.48
CA ASP A 315 -18.75 3.08 -19.01
C ASP A 315 -18.95 4.51 -19.57
N GLN A 316 -18.20 5.49 -19.03
CA GLN A 316 -18.22 6.90 -19.48
C GLN A 316 -16.79 7.48 -19.50
N PRO A 317 -15.89 6.98 -20.35
CA PRO A 317 -14.46 7.33 -20.32
C PRO A 317 -14.17 8.80 -20.64
N ASP A 318 -15.09 9.49 -21.31
CA ASP A 318 -14.94 10.88 -21.72
C ASP A 318 -15.57 11.89 -20.75
N CYS A 319 -16.24 11.41 -19.68
CA CYS A 319 -16.77 12.31 -18.66
C CYS A 319 -15.62 13.01 -17.89
N GLU A 320 -15.91 14.22 -17.39
CA GLU A 320 -14.91 15.05 -16.71
C GLU A 320 -14.32 14.35 -15.46
N TYR A 321 -15.13 13.56 -14.74
CA TYR A 321 -14.65 12.77 -13.61
C TYR A 321 -13.64 11.70 -14.03
N ALA A 322 -13.93 10.96 -15.10
CA ALA A 322 -13.02 9.94 -15.61
C ALA A 322 -11.69 10.56 -16.10
N LYS A 323 -11.74 11.74 -16.68
CA LYS A 323 -10.53 12.52 -17.05
C LYS A 323 -9.75 12.98 -15.82
N ALA A 324 -10.43 13.43 -14.77
CA ALA A 324 -9.78 13.87 -13.53
C ALA A 324 -9.14 12.72 -12.70
N VAL A 325 -9.61 11.49 -12.86
CA VAL A 325 -9.03 10.31 -12.20
C VAL A 325 -7.81 9.75 -12.96
N ARG A 326 -7.68 10.00 -14.26
CA ARG A 326 -6.51 9.62 -15.08
C ARG A 326 -5.31 10.50 -14.79
#